data_3855679f4eb9c4393cd8f5f22e4acd06
#
_entry.id   3855679f4eb9c4393cd8f5f22e4acd06
#
_cell.length_a   1.000
_cell.length_b   1.000
_cell.length_c   1.000
_cell.angle_alpha   90.00
_cell.angle_beta   90.00
_cell.angle_gamma   90.00
#
_symmetry.space_group_name_H-M   'P 1'
#
loop_
_entity.id
_entity.type
_entity.pdbx_description
1 polymer ?
#
loop_
_entity_poly.entity_id
_entity_poly.type
_entity_poly.pdbx_seq_one_letter_code
_entity_poly.pdbx_strand_id
1 'polypeptide(L)'
;DDEVDAYPAITIIRYNKQQSTIVARADQEAENIQPKLLATMLQTNNPDILPQGIHRAVVNTWFKGAAPWPCHSPEQLALLRQLEDQFPPLELNAKVGIGVATGSDRVFITTDAELVESSRLLKLALAKDLSHATVRWSGHYLVNPWIHDGLVNLKAYPKLQAYYEQHAAALKKRHTAEKSSSKWYKTID
;
A
#
# COMPACT_ATOMS: atom_id res chain seq x y z
N ASP A 1 20.81 10.25 2.20
CA ASP A 1 20.03 9.40 1.22
C ASP A 1 18.60 9.85 1.24
N ASP A 2 18.27 10.75 0.31
CA ASP A 2 16.97 11.44 0.22
C ASP A 2 15.88 10.59 -0.46
N GLU A 3 16.10 9.28 -0.60
CA GLU A 3 15.22 8.35 -1.33
C GLU A 3 14.66 7.20 -0.48
N VAL A 4 14.71 7.30 0.84
CA VAL A 4 14.13 6.25 1.68
C VAL A 4 12.73 6.64 2.09
N ASP A 5 11.72 6.10 1.43
CA ASP A 5 10.30 6.15 1.82
C ASP A 5 10.07 5.32 3.10
N ALA A 6 10.73 5.70 4.19
CA ALA A 6 10.52 5.09 5.50
C ALA A 6 9.81 6.08 6.41
N TYR A 7 8.75 5.62 7.07
CA TYR A 7 8.09 6.37 8.15
C TYR A 7 8.65 5.89 9.50
N PRO A 8 9.73 6.52 10.01
CA PRO A 8 10.34 6.09 11.25
C PRO A 8 9.38 6.34 12.42
N ALA A 9 9.26 5.36 13.31
CA ALA A 9 8.52 5.49 14.55
C ALA A 9 9.42 5.17 15.74
N ILE A 10 9.35 5.98 16.77
CA ILE A 10 10.06 5.75 18.04
C ILE A 10 9.00 5.39 19.09
N THR A 11 9.11 4.17 19.64
CA THR A 11 8.22 3.69 20.68
C THR A 11 8.97 3.56 22.00
N ILE A 12 8.47 4.21 23.05
CA ILE A 12 9.02 4.12 24.41
C ILE A 12 8.00 3.40 25.29
N ILE A 13 8.35 2.23 25.79
CA ILE A 13 7.53 1.41 26.67
C ILE A 13 8.14 1.43 28.07
N ARG A 14 7.31 1.65 29.09
CA ARG A 14 7.72 1.57 30.50
C ARG A 14 6.92 0.52 31.22
N TYR A 15 7.58 -0.24 32.07
CA TYR A 15 6.89 -1.18 32.99
C TYR A 15 6.35 -0.39 34.20
N ASN A 16 5.20 0.24 33.98
CA ASN A 16 4.48 0.98 35.04
C ASN A 16 2.99 1.02 34.75
N LYS A 17 2.16 1.23 35.78
CA LYS A 17 0.73 1.50 35.58
C LYS A 17 0.59 2.91 34.97
N GLN A 18 0.36 2.95 33.67
CA GLN A 18 0.18 4.18 32.94
C GLN A 18 -1.31 4.36 32.63
N GLN A 19 -1.86 5.53 32.96
CA GLN A 19 -3.26 5.83 32.72
C GLN A 19 -3.51 6.38 31.31
N SER A 20 -2.46 6.89 30.65
CA SER A 20 -2.55 7.50 29.33
C SER A 20 -1.26 7.31 28.54
N THR A 21 -1.38 7.39 27.24
CA THR A 21 -0.26 7.35 26.29
C THR A 21 -0.10 8.69 25.62
N ILE A 22 1.14 9.18 25.51
CA ILE A 22 1.45 10.34 24.71
C ILE A 22 1.74 9.88 23.30
N VAL A 23 0.99 10.39 22.34
CA VAL A 23 1.22 10.18 20.91
C VAL A 23 1.67 11.49 20.31
N ALA A 24 2.79 11.48 19.61
CA ALA A 24 3.29 12.65 18.92
C ALA A 24 3.61 12.31 17.46
N ARG A 25 3.38 13.27 16.58
CA ARG A 25 3.69 13.21 15.17
C ARG A 25 4.49 14.43 14.78
N ALA A 26 5.56 14.24 14.04
CA ALA A 26 6.27 15.28 13.33
C ALA A 26 5.80 15.30 11.88
N ASP A 27 5.58 16.47 11.31
CA ASP A 27 5.34 16.67 9.88
C ASP A 27 6.62 17.15 9.17
N GLN A 28 6.52 17.49 7.90
CA GLN A 28 7.66 17.93 7.09
C GLN A 28 8.22 19.29 7.53
N GLU A 29 7.47 20.06 8.30
CA GLU A 29 7.88 21.39 8.78
C GLU A 29 8.59 21.30 10.14
N ALA A 30 8.68 20.11 10.73
CA ALA A 30 9.31 19.92 12.01
C ALA A 30 10.82 20.21 11.94
N GLU A 31 11.28 21.13 12.76
CA GLU A 31 12.70 21.44 12.88
C GLU A 31 13.48 20.32 13.58
N ASN A 32 14.77 20.21 13.26
CA ASN A 32 15.70 19.29 13.92
C ASN A 32 15.89 19.66 15.40
N ILE A 33 15.20 18.94 16.27
CA ILE A 33 15.26 19.15 17.72
C ILE A 33 16.05 18.03 18.38
N GLN A 34 16.84 18.40 19.38
CA GLN A 34 17.56 17.38 20.16
C GLN A 34 16.57 16.41 20.83
N PRO A 35 16.75 15.08 20.74
CA PRO A 35 15.82 14.08 21.25
C PRO A 35 15.44 14.24 22.72
N LYS A 36 16.41 14.64 23.57
CA LYS A 36 16.15 14.87 25.00
C LYS A 36 15.22 16.05 25.24
N LEU A 37 15.38 17.13 24.49
CA LEU A 37 14.55 18.32 24.58
C LEU A 37 13.14 17.99 24.13
N LEU A 38 13.00 17.31 22.98
CA LEU A 38 11.70 16.85 22.49
C LEU A 38 11.00 15.94 23.49
N ALA A 39 11.70 14.97 24.08
CA ALA A 39 11.13 14.08 25.09
C ALA A 39 10.63 14.85 26.33
N THR A 40 11.30 15.91 26.74
CA THR A 40 10.87 16.78 27.85
C THR A 40 9.64 17.58 27.46
N MET A 41 9.64 18.19 26.27
CA MET A 41 8.51 18.96 25.74
C MET A 41 7.26 18.11 25.59
N LEU A 42 7.38 16.88 25.11
CA LEU A 42 6.26 15.95 24.97
C LEU A 42 5.63 15.55 26.32
N GLN A 43 6.38 15.62 27.41
CA GLN A 43 5.89 15.31 28.76
C GLN A 43 5.16 16.51 29.43
N THR A 44 5.31 17.72 28.93
CA THR A 44 4.63 18.89 29.47
C THR A 44 3.16 18.90 29.03
N ASN A 45 2.29 19.47 29.85
CA ASN A 45 0.88 19.62 29.52
C ASN A 45 0.57 20.94 28.79
N ASN A 46 1.60 21.70 28.44
CA ASN A 46 1.43 22.97 27.74
C ASN A 46 1.67 22.77 26.23
N PRO A 47 0.64 22.86 25.38
CA PRO A 47 0.76 22.73 23.95
C PRO A 47 1.57 23.87 23.29
N ASP A 48 1.62 25.06 23.91
CA ASP A 48 2.29 26.24 23.36
C ASP A 48 3.82 26.13 23.38
N ILE A 49 4.37 25.11 24.05
CA ILE A 49 5.81 24.86 24.13
C ILE A 49 6.30 23.94 23.00
N LEU A 50 5.39 23.35 22.23
CA LEU A 50 5.77 22.44 21.16
C LEU A 50 6.30 23.22 19.95
N PRO A 51 7.39 22.75 19.34
CA PRO A 51 7.89 23.34 18.10
C PRO A 51 6.87 23.24 16.97
N GLN A 52 7.01 24.12 16.00
CA GLN A 52 6.23 24.05 14.76
C GLN A 52 6.40 22.68 14.11
N GLY A 53 5.33 22.14 13.55
CA GLY A 53 5.34 20.84 12.89
C GLY A 53 5.34 19.64 13.84
N ILE A 54 5.26 19.85 15.17
CA ILE A 54 5.09 18.79 16.16
C ILE A 54 3.67 18.81 16.72
N HIS A 55 2.93 17.75 16.49
CA HIS A 55 1.59 17.55 17.00
C HIS A 55 1.63 16.51 18.12
N ARG A 56 0.99 16.82 19.24
CA ARG A 56 0.95 15.96 20.42
C ARG A 56 -0.47 15.80 20.91
N ALA A 57 -0.79 14.60 21.33
CA ALA A 57 -2.01 14.33 22.07
C ALA A 57 -1.80 13.32 23.19
N VAL A 58 -2.66 13.35 24.17
CA VAL A 58 -2.74 12.38 25.24
C VAL A 58 -3.98 11.54 25.04
N VAL A 59 -3.80 10.22 24.94
CA VAL A 59 -4.90 9.28 24.71
C VAL A 59 -4.99 8.29 25.88
N ASN A 60 -6.19 8.12 26.42
CA ASN A 60 -6.42 7.20 27.55
C ASN A 60 -6.34 5.73 27.10
N THR A 61 -6.74 5.47 25.86
CA THR A 61 -6.63 4.14 25.27
C THR A 61 -6.16 4.30 23.82
N TRP A 62 -4.92 3.92 23.55
CA TRP A 62 -4.36 4.02 22.20
C TRP A 62 -4.81 2.84 21.32
N PHE A 63 -4.71 1.62 21.87
CA PHE A 63 -5.17 0.39 21.21
C PHE A 63 -5.72 -0.59 22.25
N LYS A 64 -6.44 -1.62 21.81
CA LYS A 64 -6.98 -2.66 22.70
C LYS A 64 -6.41 -4.03 22.31
N GLY A 65 -5.89 -4.76 23.29
CA GLY A 65 -5.40 -6.12 23.09
C GLY A 65 -4.30 -6.21 22.03
N ALA A 66 -4.50 -7.09 21.05
CA ALA A 66 -3.57 -7.31 19.93
C ALA A 66 -3.89 -6.45 18.69
N ALA A 67 -4.71 -5.42 18.82
CA ALA A 67 -5.01 -4.53 17.69
C ALA A 67 -3.73 -3.83 17.21
N PRO A 68 -3.58 -3.58 15.89
CA PRO A 68 -2.47 -2.81 15.36
C PRO A 68 -2.39 -1.42 16.00
N TRP A 69 -1.19 -0.94 16.20
CA TRP A 69 -1.00 0.41 16.73
C TRP A 69 -1.44 1.43 15.70
N PRO A 70 -2.37 2.34 16.05
CA PRO A 70 -2.82 3.35 15.11
C PRO A 70 -1.73 4.40 14.88
N CYS A 71 -1.50 4.73 13.60
CA CYS A 71 -0.51 5.72 13.17
C CYS A 71 -1.11 7.11 12.94
N HIS A 72 -2.39 7.31 13.27
CA HIS A 72 -3.13 8.55 13.01
C HIS A 72 -3.15 9.46 14.24
N SER A 73 -3.46 10.74 14.03
CA SER A 73 -3.68 11.65 15.14
C SER A 73 -4.91 11.23 15.96
N PRO A 74 -5.00 11.62 17.24
CA PRO A 74 -6.17 11.30 18.07
C PRO A 74 -7.49 11.78 17.49
N GLU A 75 -7.49 12.95 16.84
CA GLU A 75 -8.68 13.52 16.18
C GLU A 75 -9.12 12.63 15.01
N GLN A 76 -8.16 12.21 14.20
CA GLN A 76 -8.42 11.27 13.09
C GLN A 76 -8.93 9.93 13.61
N LEU A 77 -8.37 9.43 14.71
CA LEU A 77 -8.83 8.19 15.36
C LEU A 77 -10.22 8.33 15.94
N ALA A 78 -10.55 9.47 16.54
CA ALA A 78 -11.90 9.75 17.03
C ALA A 78 -12.92 9.78 15.90
N LEU A 79 -12.58 10.45 14.79
CA LEU A 79 -13.40 10.47 13.59
C LEU A 79 -13.58 9.06 12.99
N LEU A 80 -12.49 8.29 12.88
CA LEU A 80 -12.55 6.93 12.37
C LEU A 80 -13.49 6.06 13.21
N ARG A 81 -13.36 6.10 14.53
CA ARG A 81 -14.26 5.38 15.45
C ARG A 81 -15.71 5.79 15.29
N GLN A 82 -15.98 7.10 15.17
CA GLN A 82 -17.32 7.59 14.93
C GLN A 82 -17.90 7.05 13.60
N LEU A 83 -17.08 7.00 12.54
CA LEU A 83 -17.51 6.44 11.26
C LEU A 83 -17.76 4.92 11.35
N GLU A 84 -16.88 4.18 12.03
CA GLU A 84 -17.03 2.73 12.24
C GLU A 84 -18.29 2.39 13.08
N ASP A 85 -18.65 3.25 14.03
CA ASP A 85 -19.86 3.08 14.85
C ASP A 85 -21.15 3.40 14.06
N GLN A 86 -21.08 4.32 13.10
CA GLN A 86 -22.22 4.79 12.33
C GLN A 86 -22.47 4.03 11.03
N PHE A 87 -21.41 3.50 10.42
CA PHE A 87 -21.47 2.88 9.10
C PHE A 87 -20.90 1.46 9.12
N PRO A 88 -21.55 0.51 8.45
CA PRO A 88 -21.01 -0.81 8.31
C PRO A 88 -19.77 -0.80 7.40
N PRO A 89 -18.84 -1.77 7.56
CA PRO A 89 -17.70 -1.89 6.67
C PRO A 89 -18.15 -2.14 5.22
N LEU A 90 -17.40 -1.58 4.28
CA LEU A 90 -17.68 -1.72 2.84
C LEU A 90 -17.79 -3.20 2.41
N GLU A 91 -16.99 -4.05 3.03
CA GLU A 91 -16.92 -5.50 2.76
C GLU A 91 -18.22 -6.26 3.09
N LEU A 92 -19.14 -5.65 3.85
CA LEU A 92 -20.45 -6.25 4.11
C LEU A 92 -21.25 -6.43 2.80
N ASN A 93 -21.10 -5.49 1.86
CA ASN A 93 -21.88 -5.46 0.62
C ASN A 93 -21.00 -5.50 -0.65
N ALA A 94 -19.69 -5.49 -0.52
CA ALA A 94 -18.74 -5.49 -1.62
C ALA A 94 -17.52 -6.36 -1.30
N LYS A 95 -16.97 -7.01 -2.32
CA LYS A 95 -15.69 -7.72 -2.18
C LYS A 95 -14.57 -6.71 -2.39
N VAL A 96 -13.79 -6.46 -1.34
CA VAL A 96 -12.58 -5.64 -1.39
C VAL A 96 -11.38 -6.55 -1.63
N GLY A 97 -10.49 -6.15 -2.51
CA GLY A 97 -9.28 -6.92 -2.82
C GLY A 97 -8.16 -6.03 -3.34
N ILE A 98 -6.98 -6.59 -3.38
CA ILE A 98 -5.80 -5.94 -3.97
C ILE A 98 -5.90 -6.09 -5.49
N GLY A 99 -5.53 -5.04 -6.24
CA GLY A 99 -5.36 -5.12 -7.69
C GLY A 99 -4.16 -6.00 -8.06
N VAL A 100 -4.03 -6.32 -9.34
CA VAL A 100 -2.93 -7.18 -9.80
C VAL A 100 -1.57 -6.57 -9.51
N ALA A 101 -0.69 -7.32 -8.84
CA ALA A 101 0.70 -6.99 -8.67
C ALA A 101 1.52 -7.65 -9.79
N THR A 102 1.89 -6.88 -10.80
CA THR A 102 2.54 -7.39 -12.02
C THR A 102 3.99 -7.82 -11.77
N GLY A 103 4.69 -7.08 -10.90
CA GLY A 103 6.14 -7.22 -10.71
C GLY A 103 6.97 -6.79 -11.92
N SER A 104 6.34 -6.27 -12.97
CA SER A 104 6.96 -5.64 -14.14
C SER A 104 5.90 -5.00 -15.03
N ASP A 105 5.43 -3.81 -14.66
CA ASP A 105 4.40 -3.08 -15.41
C ASP A 105 4.78 -2.90 -16.88
N ARG A 106 6.05 -2.65 -17.16
CA ARG A 106 6.57 -2.51 -18.52
C ARG A 106 6.27 -3.73 -19.43
N VAL A 107 6.13 -4.92 -18.84
CA VAL A 107 5.86 -6.15 -19.61
C VAL A 107 4.38 -6.50 -19.55
N PHE A 108 3.73 -6.30 -18.42
CA PHE A 108 2.35 -6.76 -18.23
C PHE A 108 1.28 -5.70 -18.53
N ILE A 109 1.66 -4.42 -18.70
CA ILE A 109 0.70 -3.37 -19.03
C ILE A 109 1.00 -2.82 -20.41
N THR A 110 -0.01 -2.78 -21.28
CA THR A 110 0.10 -2.28 -22.65
C THR A 110 -1.10 -1.44 -23.04
N THR A 111 -0.95 -0.59 -24.04
CA THR A 111 -2.05 0.08 -24.75
C THR A 111 -2.27 -0.50 -26.15
N ASP A 112 -1.44 -1.45 -26.56
CA ASP A 112 -1.53 -2.12 -27.85
C ASP A 112 -2.51 -3.31 -27.76
N ALA A 113 -3.66 -3.18 -28.44
CA ALA A 113 -4.69 -4.20 -28.49
C ALA A 113 -4.35 -5.40 -29.39
N GLU A 114 -3.30 -5.29 -30.20
CA GLU A 114 -2.84 -6.34 -31.15
C GLU A 114 -1.58 -7.07 -30.69
N LEU A 115 -1.03 -6.68 -29.53
CA LEU A 115 0.25 -7.18 -29.00
C LEU A 115 0.27 -8.70 -28.84
N VAL A 116 -0.81 -9.24 -28.31
CA VAL A 116 -1.00 -10.69 -28.07
C VAL A 116 -2.42 -11.08 -28.47
N GLU A 117 -2.78 -12.36 -28.29
CA GLU A 117 -4.15 -12.79 -28.52
C GLU A 117 -5.14 -11.97 -27.68
N SER A 118 -6.23 -11.51 -28.27
CA SER A 118 -7.25 -10.65 -27.61
C SER A 118 -7.82 -11.27 -26.33
N SER A 119 -7.90 -12.61 -26.29
CA SER A 119 -8.32 -13.34 -25.07
C SER A 119 -7.31 -13.26 -23.92
N ARG A 120 -6.11 -12.75 -24.20
CA ARG A 120 -5.06 -12.57 -23.18
C ARG A 120 -4.87 -11.12 -22.77
N LEU A 121 -5.71 -10.22 -23.27
CA LEU A 121 -5.76 -8.82 -22.91
C LEU A 121 -7.00 -8.56 -22.04
N LEU A 122 -6.77 -8.19 -20.80
CA LEU A 122 -7.85 -7.73 -19.90
C LEU A 122 -7.81 -6.21 -19.81
N LYS A 123 -8.95 -5.55 -19.94
CA LYS A 123 -9.05 -4.11 -19.71
C LYS A 123 -8.59 -3.81 -18.28
N LEU A 124 -7.62 -2.93 -18.14
CA LEU A 124 -7.03 -2.53 -16.87
C LEU A 124 -7.42 -1.09 -16.56
N ALA A 125 -8.07 -0.88 -15.42
CA ALA A 125 -8.29 0.45 -14.88
C ALA A 125 -7.09 0.84 -14.00
N LEU A 126 -6.48 1.97 -14.30
CA LEU A 126 -5.43 2.59 -13.49
C LEU A 126 -6.06 3.60 -12.52
N ALA A 127 -5.31 4.03 -11.50
CA ALA A 127 -5.80 5.02 -10.54
C ALA A 127 -6.32 6.30 -11.22
N LYS A 128 -5.67 6.77 -12.30
CA LYS A 128 -6.10 7.92 -13.09
C LYS A 128 -7.44 7.75 -13.80
N ASP A 129 -7.87 6.50 -13.99
CA ASP A 129 -9.13 6.19 -14.68
C ASP A 129 -10.33 6.25 -13.73
N LEU A 130 -10.05 6.32 -12.42
CA LEU A 130 -11.05 6.36 -11.35
C LEU A 130 -11.31 7.81 -10.96
N SER A 131 -12.51 8.30 -11.20
CA SER A 131 -12.90 9.67 -10.85
C SER A 131 -14.37 9.71 -10.45
N HIS A 132 -14.67 10.29 -9.28
CA HIS A 132 -16.03 10.56 -8.81
C HIS A 132 -16.98 9.34 -8.95
N ALA A 133 -16.55 8.20 -8.45
CA ALA A 133 -17.28 6.92 -8.51
C ALA A 133 -17.57 6.40 -9.94
N THR A 134 -16.84 6.89 -10.95
CA THR A 134 -16.91 6.41 -12.33
C THR A 134 -15.56 5.90 -12.81
N VAL A 135 -15.60 4.94 -13.73
CA VAL A 135 -14.40 4.42 -14.39
C VAL A 135 -14.34 4.95 -15.81
N ARG A 136 -13.32 5.73 -16.14
CA ARG A 136 -13.05 6.21 -17.50
C ARG A 136 -11.81 5.50 -18.02
N TRP A 137 -12.02 4.36 -18.61
CA TRP A 137 -10.92 3.52 -19.10
C TRP A 137 -10.04 4.24 -20.13
N SER A 138 -8.73 4.33 -19.85
CA SER A 138 -7.73 5.06 -20.66
C SER A 138 -7.04 4.20 -21.73
N GLY A 139 -7.59 3.05 -22.08
CA GLY A 139 -7.04 2.19 -23.14
C GLY A 139 -5.95 1.22 -22.68
N HIS A 140 -5.75 1.05 -21.37
CA HIS A 140 -4.74 0.12 -20.88
C HIS A 140 -5.28 -1.30 -20.74
N TYR A 141 -4.42 -2.26 -21.05
CA TYR A 141 -4.68 -3.68 -20.90
C TYR A 141 -3.62 -4.33 -20.02
N LEU A 142 -4.06 -5.33 -19.27
CA LEU A 142 -3.18 -6.30 -18.62
C LEU A 142 -2.94 -7.45 -19.61
N VAL A 143 -1.67 -7.76 -19.87
CA VAL A 143 -1.26 -8.99 -20.57
C VAL A 143 -1.36 -10.13 -19.57
N ASN A 144 -2.46 -10.87 -19.62
CA ASN A 144 -2.87 -11.83 -18.60
C ASN A 144 -2.32 -13.23 -18.84
N PRO A 145 -1.39 -13.71 -17.98
CA PRO A 145 -0.86 -15.08 -18.06
C PRO A 145 -1.77 -16.11 -17.38
N TRP A 146 -2.91 -15.71 -16.79
CA TRP A 146 -3.73 -16.58 -15.97
C TRP A 146 -5.00 -17.03 -16.66
N ILE A 147 -5.43 -18.24 -16.31
CA ILE A 147 -6.77 -18.81 -16.55
C ILE A 147 -7.35 -19.25 -15.22
N HIS A 148 -8.60 -19.71 -15.21
CA HIS A 148 -9.28 -20.15 -14.00
C HIS A 148 -8.44 -21.16 -13.18
N ASP A 149 -7.78 -22.11 -13.86
CA ASP A 149 -7.08 -23.22 -13.23
C ASP A 149 -5.57 -22.99 -13.07
N GLY A 150 -5.08 -21.76 -13.29
CA GLY A 150 -3.68 -21.43 -13.12
C GLY A 150 -3.06 -20.66 -14.29
N LEU A 151 -1.77 -20.88 -14.57
CA LEU A 151 -1.09 -20.23 -15.69
C LEU A 151 -1.46 -20.89 -17.02
N VAL A 152 -1.59 -20.06 -18.06
CA VAL A 152 -1.80 -20.54 -19.42
C VAL A 152 -0.66 -21.41 -19.92
N ASN A 153 -0.97 -22.38 -20.75
CA ASN A 153 0.05 -23.05 -21.56
C ASN A 153 0.42 -22.13 -22.72
N LEU A 154 1.64 -21.56 -22.70
CA LEU A 154 2.10 -20.62 -23.73
C LEU A 154 2.02 -21.20 -25.15
N LYS A 155 2.20 -22.50 -25.33
CA LYS A 155 2.07 -23.16 -26.65
C LYS A 155 0.70 -22.98 -27.30
N ALA A 156 -0.34 -22.73 -26.50
CA ALA A 156 -1.69 -22.47 -26.99
C ALA A 156 -1.90 -21.01 -27.44
N TYR A 157 -0.94 -20.13 -27.16
CA TYR A 157 -1.00 -18.68 -27.42
C TYR A 157 0.30 -18.20 -28.07
N PRO A 158 0.49 -18.40 -29.39
CA PRO A 158 1.76 -18.14 -30.05
C PRO A 158 2.26 -16.69 -29.95
N LYS A 159 1.35 -15.70 -30.03
CA LYS A 159 1.72 -14.28 -29.89
C LYS A 159 2.18 -13.99 -28.46
N LEU A 160 1.44 -14.45 -27.46
CA LEU A 160 1.79 -14.30 -26.06
C LEU A 160 3.11 -14.99 -25.74
N GLN A 161 3.33 -16.19 -26.29
CA GLN A 161 4.58 -16.92 -26.13
C GLN A 161 5.75 -16.10 -26.67
N ALA A 162 5.68 -15.66 -27.92
CA ALA A 162 6.71 -14.85 -28.55
C ALA A 162 6.99 -13.55 -27.77
N TYR A 163 5.94 -12.90 -27.32
CA TYR A 163 6.06 -11.68 -26.49
C TYR A 163 6.79 -11.93 -25.18
N TYR A 164 6.41 -12.94 -24.42
CA TYR A 164 7.10 -13.26 -23.17
C TYR A 164 8.53 -13.75 -23.37
N GLU A 165 8.81 -14.47 -24.44
CA GLU A 165 10.17 -14.91 -24.79
C GLU A 165 11.09 -13.71 -25.07
N GLN A 166 10.62 -12.67 -25.75
CA GLN A 166 11.37 -11.42 -25.93
C GLN A 166 11.75 -10.77 -24.59
N HIS A 167 10.91 -10.91 -23.56
CA HIS A 167 11.12 -10.34 -22.23
C HIS A 167 11.67 -11.35 -21.20
N ALA A 168 12.01 -12.57 -21.63
CA ALA A 168 12.36 -13.66 -20.73
C ALA A 168 13.54 -13.33 -19.81
N ALA A 169 14.56 -12.63 -20.32
CA ALA A 169 15.72 -12.25 -19.51
C ALA A 169 15.33 -11.36 -18.30
N ALA A 170 14.43 -10.41 -18.51
CA ALA A 170 13.94 -9.53 -17.44
C ALA A 170 12.99 -10.27 -16.49
N LEU A 171 12.08 -11.07 -17.03
CA LEU A 171 11.09 -11.80 -16.24
C LEU A 171 11.71 -12.87 -15.36
N LYS A 172 12.74 -13.57 -15.84
CA LYS A 172 13.45 -14.63 -15.11
C LYS A 172 14.32 -14.10 -13.96
N LYS A 173 14.74 -12.83 -14.00
CA LYS A 173 15.49 -12.18 -12.92
C LYS A 173 14.63 -11.77 -11.72
N ARG A 174 13.31 -11.83 -11.82
CA ARG A 174 12.41 -11.46 -10.73
C ARG A 174 12.43 -12.54 -9.64
N HIS A 175 12.34 -12.11 -8.39
CA HIS A 175 12.29 -13.01 -7.23
C HIS A 175 11.17 -14.08 -7.33
N THR A 176 10.05 -13.75 -7.95
CA THR A 176 8.96 -14.70 -8.21
C THR A 176 9.36 -15.83 -9.16
N ALA A 177 10.25 -15.57 -10.11
CA ALA A 177 10.77 -16.57 -11.04
C ALA A 177 11.89 -17.41 -10.42
N GLU A 178 12.69 -16.84 -9.52
CA GLU A 178 13.70 -17.58 -8.74
C GLU A 178 13.06 -18.69 -7.90
N LYS A 179 11.92 -18.40 -7.28
CA LYS A 179 11.16 -19.38 -6.48
C LYS A 179 10.48 -20.48 -7.34
N SER A 180 10.23 -20.21 -8.61
CA SER A 180 9.53 -21.13 -9.50
C SER A 180 9.91 -20.88 -10.95
N SER A 181 11.03 -21.46 -11.38
CA SER A 181 11.61 -21.26 -12.71
C SER A 181 10.69 -21.65 -13.87
N SER A 182 9.82 -22.64 -13.69
CA SER A 182 8.85 -23.06 -14.70
C SER A 182 7.70 -22.05 -14.89
N LYS A 183 7.47 -21.17 -13.90
CA LYS A 183 6.40 -20.17 -13.90
C LYS A 183 6.93 -18.74 -14.06
N TRP A 184 8.05 -18.59 -14.76
CA TRP A 184 8.78 -17.33 -14.89
C TRP A 184 7.98 -16.17 -15.49
N TYR A 185 6.92 -16.45 -16.24
CA TYR A 185 6.04 -15.48 -16.90
C TYR A 185 4.79 -15.10 -16.07
N LYS A 186 4.68 -15.56 -14.83
CA LYS A 186 3.56 -15.17 -13.96
C LYS A 186 3.69 -13.73 -13.46
N THR A 187 2.57 -13.09 -13.12
CA THR A 187 2.53 -11.91 -12.26
C THR A 187 2.93 -12.28 -10.82
N ILE A 188 3.04 -11.33 -9.90
CA ILE A 188 3.39 -11.64 -8.51
C ILE A 188 2.29 -12.46 -7.85
N ASP A 189 1.05 -12.11 -8.11
CA ASP A 189 -0.19 -12.72 -7.62
C ASP A 189 -1.20 -12.93 -8.76
#